data_7c848ed5c65ad793f5e8057fe05877dd
#
_entry.id   7c848ed5c65ad793f5e8057fe05877dd
#
_cell.length_a   1.000
_cell.length_b   1.000
_cell.length_c   1.000
_cell.angle_alpha   90.00
_cell.angle_beta   90.00
_cell.angle_gamma   90.00
#
_symmetry.space_group_name_H-M   'P 1'
#
loop_
_entity.id
_entity.type
_entity.pdbx_description
1 polymer ?
#
loop_
_entity_poly.entity_id
_entity_poly.type
_entity_poly.pdbx_seq_one_letter_code
_entity_poly.pdbx_strand_id
1 'polypeptide(L)'
;MNEIIDNDAFAPLASAQEPKWWLGSPVIDPLKYTINGNEFRKPGAPLMASDALGNRMQTMFNDVGLVHVTNTGLADLDSMKEIASHVIKKQRRYEGGANPRKALQANVFEVGAPLEAWLHYHHEMAYIGSSTKMLGFLVHKMPKKGGYTYVSDNVRATDDLLATSFGKKLKEKGLCYHRNLTDREQFKDKLDIGVYNHWQQSMLTEDPDIAIYEAKKRGLRAEWGANRLLKTRYYISAFEYFPQMDKNLLYSSMADDSTWFDTWPMVQHLPEDERPLKLTFGDDTEMSRDEKQQFLDVYDRYGIPLEWKVGDIGIICNFRFAHGRPAIHLQEGEERQLGVLIGDSYERVQTYDDKW
;
A
#
# COMPACT_ATOMS: atom_id res chain seq x y z
N MET A 1 39.11 -20.28 -5.26
CA MET A 1 38.85 -19.20 -4.26
C MET A 1 37.36 -19.05 -4.22
N ASN A 2 36.73 -19.60 -3.20
CA ASN A 2 35.29 -19.40 -2.98
C ASN A 2 35.15 -18.00 -2.42
N GLU A 3 34.58 -17.06 -3.20
CA GLU A 3 34.09 -15.82 -2.65
C GLU A 3 33.02 -16.15 -1.62
N ILE A 4 33.30 -15.79 -0.39
CA ILE A 4 32.31 -15.82 0.70
C ILE A 4 31.33 -14.70 0.32
N ILE A 5 30.17 -15.08 -0.20
CA ILE A 5 29.05 -14.15 -0.35
C ILE A 5 28.69 -13.72 1.07
N ASP A 6 28.90 -12.42 1.33
CA ASP A 6 28.58 -11.81 2.60
C ASP A 6 27.04 -11.91 2.82
N ASN A 7 26.63 -12.93 3.56
CA ASN A 7 25.21 -13.19 3.86
C ASN A 7 24.55 -12.05 4.67
N ASP A 8 25.34 -11.15 5.28
CA ASP A 8 24.80 -10.03 6.05
C ASP A 8 24.21 -8.91 5.16
N ALA A 9 24.63 -8.83 3.88
CA ALA A 9 24.08 -7.85 2.93
C ALA A 9 22.58 -8.12 2.60
N PHE A 10 22.11 -9.35 2.78
CA PHE A 10 20.74 -9.79 2.47
C PHE A 10 19.87 -10.08 3.71
N ALA A 11 20.36 -9.79 4.91
CA ALA A 11 19.52 -9.93 6.08
C ALA A 11 18.30 -8.98 5.98
N PRO A 12 17.06 -9.48 6.16
CA PRO A 12 15.88 -8.62 6.11
C PRO A 12 16.01 -7.47 7.11
N LEU A 13 15.40 -6.31 6.82
CA LEU A 13 15.30 -5.23 7.79
C LEU A 13 14.68 -5.76 9.09
N ALA A 14 15.05 -5.16 10.24
CA ALA A 14 14.64 -5.65 11.56
C ALA A 14 13.12 -5.79 11.73
N SER A 15 12.33 -4.99 10.99
CA SER A 15 10.88 -5.09 10.91
C SER A 15 10.34 -6.30 10.14
N ALA A 16 11.21 -7.13 9.52
CA ALA A 16 10.79 -8.41 8.95
C ALA A 16 10.36 -9.44 10.03
N GLN A 17 10.59 -9.12 11.30
CA GLN A 17 10.03 -9.84 12.44
C GLN A 17 8.76 -9.12 12.92
N GLU A 18 7.86 -9.85 13.60
CA GLU A 18 6.67 -9.25 14.20
C GLU A 18 7.07 -8.06 15.08
N PRO A 19 6.56 -6.85 14.82
CA PRO A 19 6.96 -5.66 15.55
C PRO A 19 6.66 -5.81 17.05
N LYS A 20 7.61 -5.44 17.90
CA LYS A 20 7.45 -5.55 19.36
C LYS A 20 6.28 -4.76 19.93
N TRP A 21 5.84 -3.70 19.25
CA TRP A 21 4.69 -2.88 19.66
C TRP A 21 3.35 -3.63 19.56
N TRP A 22 3.25 -4.74 18.83
CA TRP A 22 2.02 -5.57 18.81
C TRP A 22 1.73 -6.21 20.16
N LEU A 23 2.70 -6.23 21.05
CA LEU A 23 2.58 -6.73 22.43
C LEU A 23 2.33 -5.60 23.44
N GLY A 24 2.27 -4.34 22.99
CA GLY A 24 2.14 -3.15 23.82
C GLY A 24 0.73 -2.58 23.91
N SER A 25 0.60 -1.45 24.60
CA SER A 25 -0.65 -0.69 24.64
C SER A 25 -0.94 -0.07 23.27
N PRO A 26 -2.18 -0.10 22.79
CA PRO A 26 -2.54 0.47 21.49
C PRO A 26 -2.28 1.98 21.46
N VAL A 27 -1.74 2.46 20.34
CA VAL A 27 -1.44 3.89 20.10
C VAL A 27 -2.71 4.75 20.09
N ILE A 28 -3.80 4.18 19.60
CA ILE A 28 -5.16 4.75 19.63
C ILE A 28 -6.06 3.74 20.33
N ASP A 29 -6.86 4.22 21.28
CA ASP A 29 -7.86 3.39 21.96
C ASP A 29 -8.75 2.67 20.93
N PRO A 30 -8.80 1.33 20.93
CA PRO A 30 -9.62 0.56 19.99
C PRO A 30 -11.09 0.97 19.97
N LEU A 31 -11.65 1.44 21.07
CA LEU A 31 -13.04 1.92 21.14
C LEU A 31 -13.29 3.14 20.24
N LYS A 32 -12.26 3.87 19.86
CA LYS A 32 -12.36 5.04 18.98
C LYS A 32 -12.48 4.69 17.50
N TYR A 33 -12.12 3.46 17.10
CA TYR A 33 -12.16 3.05 15.69
C TYR A 33 -12.87 1.71 15.46
N THR A 34 -13.27 0.99 16.50
CA THR A 34 -13.95 -0.31 16.37
C THR A 34 -15.45 -0.17 16.59
N ILE A 35 -16.22 -0.75 15.70
CA ILE A 35 -17.68 -0.91 15.81
C ILE A 35 -18.00 -2.40 15.95
N ASN A 36 -18.67 -2.77 17.03
CA ASN A 36 -19.17 -4.12 17.19
C ASN A 36 -20.48 -4.27 16.42
N GLY A 37 -20.48 -5.03 15.33
CA GLY A 37 -21.65 -5.26 14.49
C GLY A 37 -22.86 -5.88 15.25
N ASN A 38 -22.62 -6.58 16.36
CA ASN A 38 -23.72 -7.09 17.18
C ASN A 38 -24.65 -5.99 17.74
N GLU A 39 -24.16 -4.74 17.84
CA GLU A 39 -24.97 -3.60 18.31
C GLU A 39 -25.99 -3.14 17.25
N PHE A 40 -25.79 -3.51 15.98
CA PHE A 40 -26.58 -3.05 14.83
C PHE A 40 -27.32 -4.18 14.11
N ARG A 41 -27.21 -5.43 14.56
CA ARG A 41 -27.87 -6.59 13.95
C ARG A 41 -28.73 -7.35 14.93
N LYS A 42 -29.74 -8.07 14.40
CA LYS A 42 -30.51 -9.03 15.20
C LYS A 42 -29.66 -10.24 15.57
N PRO A 43 -29.86 -10.86 16.75
CA PRO A 43 -29.16 -12.09 17.10
C PRO A 43 -29.31 -13.16 16.00
N GLY A 44 -28.17 -13.75 15.59
CA GLY A 44 -28.14 -14.80 14.56
C GLY A 44 -28.27 -14.33 13.10
N ALA A 45 -28.65 -13.07 12.87
CA ALA A 45 -28.70 -12.50 11.51
C ALA A 45 -27.37 -11.81 11.13
N PRO A 46 -27.00 -11.74 9.83
CA PRO A 46 -25.89 -10.93 9.38
C PRO A 46 -26.19 -9.43 9.56
N LEU A 47 -25.12 -8.63 9.64
CA LEU A 47 -25.21 -7.18 9.66
C LEU A 47 -25.78 -6.66 8.33
N MET A 48 -26.68 -5.71 8.41
CA MET A 48 -27.24 -5.05 7.22
C MET A 48 -26.87 -3.57 7.23
N ALA A 49 -26.73 -2.99 6.04
CA ALA A 49 -26.57 -1.56 5.89
C ALA A 49 -27.77 -0.83 6.51
N SER A 50 -27.47 0.21 7.29
CA SER A 50 -28.48 1.07 7.92
C SER A 50 -27.92 2.47 8.16
N ASP A 51 -28.81 3.47 8.22
CA ASP A 51 -28.41 4.86 8.49
C ASP A 51 -27.72 5.00 9.86
N ALA A 52 -28.15 4.27 10.87
CA ALA A 52 -27.55 4.30 12.20
C ALA A 52 -26.11 3.81 12.17
N LEU A 53 -25.84 2.68 11.51
CA LEU A 53 -24.50 2.16 11.30
C LEU A 53 -23.66 3.12 10.46
N GLY A 54 -24.21 3.59 9.34
CA GLY A 54 -23.53 4.53 8.43
C GLY A 54 -23.11 5.82 9.12
N ASN A 55 -23.99 6.42 9.92
CA ASN A 55 -23.69 7.61 10.70
C ASN A 55 -22.59 7.36 11.74
N ARG A 56 -22.62 6.21 12.41
CA ARG A 56 -21.57 5.82 13.36
C ARG A 56 -20.21 5.65 12.68
N MET A 57 -20.20 4.94 11.54
CA MET A 57 -18.98 4.75 10.73
C MET A 57 -18.41 6.09 10.24
N GLN A 58 -19.27 6.98 9.72
CA GLN A 58 -18.87 8.28 9.22
C GLN A 58 -18.29 9.18 10.33
N THR A 59 -18.91 9.18 11.51
CA THR A 59 -18.41 9.92 12.68
C THR A 59 -17.01 9.43 13.06
N MET A 60 -16.82 8.12 13.25
CA MET A 60 -15.51 7.55 13.58
C MET A 60 -14.47 7.85 12.51
N PHE A 61 -14.85 7.73 11.24
CA PHE A 61 -13.93 8.02 10.13
C PHE A 61 -13.51 9.50 10.13
N ASN A 62 -14.43 10.41 10.36
CA ASN A 62 -14.11 11.85 10.44
C ASN A 62 -13.19 12.16 11.63
N ASP A 63 -13.44 11.55 12.77
CA ASP A 63 -12.69 11.82 14.02
C ASP A 63 -11.29 11.19 13.99
N VAL A 64 -11.20 9.92 13.59
CA VAL A 64 -9.97 9.12 13.67
C VAL A 64 -9.34 8.85 12.32
N GLY A 65 -10.12 8.71 11.25
CA GLY A 65 -9.66 8.28 9.93
C GLY A 65 -9.49 6.77 9.82
N LEU A 66 -9.98 6.00 10.79
CA LEU A 66 -9.92 4.54 10.83
C LEU A 66 -11.27 4.03 11.34
N VAL A 67 -11.83 3.02 10.67
CA VAL A 67 -13.02 2.29 11.11
C VAL A 67 -12.77 0.80 10.94
N HIS A 68 -13.03 0.02 11.99
CA HIS A 68 -12.98 -1.44 11.97
C HIS A 68 -14.32 -1.98 12.46
N VAL A 69 -15.13 -2.52 11.54
CA VAL A 69 -16.43 -3.15 11.88
C VAL A 69 -16.21 -4.63 12.06
N THR A 70 -16.48 -5.12 13.25
CA THR A 70 -16.27 -6.52 13.67
C THR A 70 -17.60 -7.23 13.93
N ASN A 71 -17.57 -8.56 14.10
CA ASN A 71 -18.75 -9.36 14.44
C ASN A 71 -19.95 -9.15 13.51
N THR A 72 -19.68 -8.97 12.22
CA THR A 72 -20.71 -8.65 11.22
C THR A 72 -21.60 -9.84 10.89
N GLY A 73 -21.06 -11.08 10.98
CA GLY A 73 -21.73 -12.29 10.52
C GLY A 73 -21.85 -12.37 8.99
N LEU A 74 -21.10 -11.53 8.25
CA LEU A 74 -21.07 -11.52 6.79
C LEU A 74 -20.08 -12.54 6.27
N ALA A 75 -20.41 -13.11 5.09
CA ALA A 75 -19.54 -14.02 4.38
C ALA A 75 -19.35 -13.64 2.90
N ASP A 76 -20.08 -12.66 2.40
CA ASP A 76 -20.04 -12.25 1.00
C ASP A 76 -19.52 -10.81 0.83
N LEU A 77 -18.84 -10.57 -0.28
CA LEU A 77 -18.22 -9.28 -0.59
C LEU A 77 -19.25 -8.19 -0.94
N ASP A 78 -20.42 -8.54 -1.47
CA ASP A 78 -21.43 -7.55 -1.87
C ASP A 78 -22.02 -6.85 -0.64
N SER A 79 -22.43 -7.61 0.38
CA SER A 79 -22.92 -7.07 1.64
C SER A 79 -21.86 -6.25 2.38
N MET A 80 -20.60 -6.72 2.40
CA MET A 80 -19.49 -5.95 3.00
C MET A 80 -19.27 -4.64 2.27
N LYS A 81 -19.30 -4.66 0.93
CA LYS A 81 -19.15 -3.48 0.08
C LYS A 81 -20.28 -2.49 0.27
N GLU A 82 -21.52 -2.96 0.40
CA GLU A 82 -22.67 -2.10 0.68
C GLU A 82 -22.48 -1.33 1.98
N ILE A 83 -22.05 -2.00 3.05
CA ILE A 83 -21.74 -1.35 4.33
C ILE A 83 -20.57 -0.37 4.19
N ALA A 84 -19.47 -0.77 3.54
CA ALA A 84 -18.32 0.12 3.33
C ALA A 84 -18.68 1.39 2.53
N SER A 85 -19.71 1.31 1.68
CA SER A 85 -20.19 2.43 0.85
C SER A 85 -20.83 3.57 1.65
N HIS A 86 -21.16 3.36 2.94
CA HIS A 86 -21.54 4.46 3.82
C HIS A 86 -20.42 5.49 4.00
N VAL A 87 -19.17 5.06 3.92
CA VAL A 87 -17.99 5.94 4.02
C VAL A 87 -17.35 6.14 2.63
N ILE A 88 -17.10 5.05 1.89
CA ILE A 88 -16.49 5.10 0.56
C ILE A 88 -17.58 5.25 -0.50
N LYS A 89 -18.05 6.48 -0.69
CA LYS A 89 -19.19 6.78 -1.59
C LYS A 89 -18.82 6.73 -3.06
N LYS A 90 -17.60 7.14 -3.43
CA LYS A 90 -17.09 7.15 -4.80
C LYS A 90 -15.99 6.11 -4.96
N GLN A 91 -16.39 4.91 -5.34
CA GLN A 91 -15.46 3.82 -5.63
C GLN A 91 -14.87 4.01 -7.02
N ARG A 92 -13.59 3.69 -7.16
CA ARG A 92 -12.89 3.78 -8.44
C ARG A 92 -12.26 2.44 -8.82
N ARG A 93 -11.95 2.29 -10.10
CA ARG A 93 -11.17 1.17 -10.60
C ARG A 93 -9.72 1.31 -10.21
N TYR A 94 -9.05 0.18 -10.03
CA TYR A 94 -7.61 0.15 -9.87
C TYR A 94 -6.94 0.25 -11.24
N GLU A 95 -6.39 1.41 -11.55
CA GLU A 95 -5.74 1.70 -12.83
C GLU A 95 -4.35 2.29 -12.57
N GLY A 96 -3.36 1.88 -13.37
CA GLY A 96 -1.99 2.38 -13.28
C GLY A 96 -1.20 1.96 -12.05
N GLY A 97 -1.70 1.01 -11.26
CA GLY A 97 -1.03 0.51 -10.07
C GLY A 97 0.27 -0.24 -10.36
N ALA A 98 1.09 -0.44 -9.31
CA ALA A 98 2.40 -1.08 -9.41
C ALA A 98 2.30 -2.55 -9.81
N ASN A 99 1.36 -3.27 -9.22
CA ASN A 99 1.17 -4.70 -9.42
C ASN A 99 -0.17 -4.98 -10.11
N PRO A 100 -0.26 -6.03 -10.94
CA PRO A 100 -1.55 -6.49 -11.42
C PRO A 100 -2.43 -6.91 -10.24
N ARG A 101 -3.70 -6.48 -10.25
CA ARG A 101 -4.68 -6.92 -9.26
C ARG A 101 -5.84 -7.62 -9.95
N LYS A 102 -6.19 -8.79 -9.44
CA LYS A 102 -7.37 -9.52 -9.88
C LYS A 102 -8.62 -8.83 -9.34
N ALA A 103 -9.58 -8.55 -10.22
CA ALA A 103 -10.90 -8.13 -9.78
C ALA A 103 -11.64 -9.33 -9.16
N LEU A 104 -12.09 -9.18 -7.92
CA LEU A 104 -12.97 -10.16 -7.26
C LEU A 104 -14.43 -9.90 -7.64
N GLN A 105 -14.77 -8.62 -7.77
CA GLN A 105 -16.04 -8.12 -8.31
C GLN A 105 -15.88 -6.65 -8.75
N ALA A 106 -16.95 -6.01 -9.19
CA ALA A 106 -16.92 -4.62 -9.63
C ALA A 106 -16.36 -3.69 -8.53
N ASN A 107 -15.21 -3.05 -8.81
CA ASN A 107 -14.47 -2.15 -7.92
C ASN A 107 -13.93 -2.79 -6.62
N VAL A 108 -13.93 -4.11 -6.51
CA VAL A 108 -13.25 -4.84 -5.43
C VAL A 108 -12.12 -5.65 -6.03
N PHE A 109 -10.91 -5.41 -5.56
CA PHE A 109 -9.71 -6.01 -6.09
C PHE A 109 -9.02 -6.85 -5.02
N GLU A 110 -8.38 -7.92 -5.43
CA GLU A 110 -7.50 -8.69 -4.55
C GLU A 110 -6.20 -7.90 -4.29
N VAL A 111 -5.56 -8.15 -3.15
CA VAL A 111 -4.24 -7.59 -2.86
C VAL A 111 -3.24 -8.13 -3.89
N GLY A 112 -2.53 -7.23 -4.57
CA GLY A 112 -1.70 -7.62 -5.72
C GLY A 112 -0.32 -8.16 -5.37
N ALA A 113 0.19 -7.95 -4.15
CA ALA A 113 1.52 -8.44 -3.76
C ALA A 113 1.49 -9.88 -3.28
N PRO A 114 2.52 -10.70 -3.58
CA PRO A 114 2.63 -12.06 -3.08
C PRO A 114 2.51 -12.13 -1.57
N LEU A 115 1.85 -13.17 -1.05
CA LEU A 115 1.58 -13.29 0.38
C LEU A 115 2.88 -13.42 1.19
N GLU A 116 3.88 -14.09 0.64
CA GLU A 116 5.18 -14.33 1.25
C GLU A 116 6.05 -13.06 1.34
N ALA A 117 5.72 -12.02 0.57
CA ALA A 117 6.43 -10.75 0.64
C ALA A 117 5.95 -9.92 1.82
N TRP A 118 6.91 -9.35 2.57
CA TRP A 118 6.61 -8.35 3.59
C TRP A 118 6.33 -6.99 2.92
N LEU A 119 5.16 -6.42 3.18
CA LEU A 119 4.82 -5.08 2.72
C LEU A 119 4.97 -4.08 3.86
N HIS A 120 5.99 -3.24 3.78
CA HIS A 120 6.19 -2.17 4.76
C HIS A 120 5.13 -1.07 4.65
N TYR A 121 5.16 -0.13 5.59
CA TYR A 121 4.25 1.02 5.62
C TYR A 121 4.29 1.82 4.33
N HIS A 122 3.15 1.99 3.71
CA HIS A 122 2.97 2.75 2.49
C HIS A 122 1.59 3.39 2.42
N HIS A 123 1.49 4.43 1.62
CA HIS A 123 0.21 5.01 1.22
C HIS A 123 -0.17 4.42 -0.14
N GLU A 124 -1.40 3.96 -0.25
CA GLU A 124 -1.88 3.34 -1.49
C GLU A 124 -1.75 4.28 -2.68
N MET A 125 -1.13 3.79 -3.76
CA MET A 125 -0.95 4.51 -5.00
C MET A 125 -0.17 5.84 -4.87
N ALA A 126 0.70 5.98 -3.86
CA ALA A 126 1.51 7.18 -3.70
C ALA A 126 2.61 7.34 -4.78
N TYR A 127 2.89 6.31 -5.53
CA TYR A 127 3.89 6.24 -6.61
C TYR A 127 3.36 6.72 -7.98
N ILE A 128 2.15 7.24 -8.04
CA ILE A 128 1.54 7.82 -9.27
C ILE A 128 0.80 9.11 -8.94
N GLY A 129 0.58 9.95 -9.97
CA GLY A 129 -0.07 11.25 -9.83
C GLY A 129 -1.53 11.18 -9.35
N SER A 130 -2.29 10.17 -9.79
CA SER A 130 -3.68 9.97 -9.39
C SER A 130 -3.81 8.88 -8.33
N SER A 131 -3.82 9.28 -7.08
CA SER A 131 -3.91 8.44 -5.89
C SER A 131 -5.33 8.36 -5.34
N THR A 132 -5.49 7.88 -4.11
CA THR A 132 -6.80 7.68 -3.45
C THR A 132 -6.83 8.26 -2.04
N LYS A 133 -7.99 8.75 -1.62
CA LYS A 133 -8.20 9.29 -0.27
C LYS A 133 -8.49 8.23 0.77
N MET A 134 -9.10 7.12 0.36
CA MET A 134 -9.63 6.09 1.27
C MET A 134 -9.37 4.70 0.71
N LEU A 135 -9.18 3.76 1.65
CA LEU A 135 -9.15 2.33 1.36
C LEU A 135 -10.17 1.61 2.21
N GLY A 136 -10.86 0.64 1.60
CA GLY A 136 -11.67 -0.34 2.30
C GLY A 136 -11.04 -1.71 2.20
N PHE A 137 -11.08 -2.47 3.29
CA PHE A 137 -10.68 -3.87 3.39
C PHE A 137 -11.89 -4.71 3.71
N LEU A 138 -12.22 -5.66 2.84
CA LEU A 138 -13.35 -6.58 2.99
C LEU A 138 -12.79 -7.97 3.23
N VAL A 139 -12.98 -8.52 4.43
CA VAL A 139 -12.32 -9.76 4.84
C VAL A 139 -13.17 -10.97 4.47
N HIS A 140 -12.85 -11.59 3.32
CA HIS A 140 -13.61 -12.72 2.78
C HIS A 140 -13.09 -14.07 3.26
N LYS A 141 -11.75 -14.28 3.26
CA LYS A 141 -11.12 -15.51 3.75
C LYS A 141 -9.89 -15.17 4.57
N MET A 142 -9.70 -15.89 5.68
CA MET A 142 -8.57 -15.69 6.58
C MET A 142 -7.97 -17.03 7.01
N PRO A 143 -6.64 -17.13 7.12
CA PRO A 143 -5.99 -18.27 7.74
C PRO A 143 -6.26 -18.29 9.24
N LYS A 144 -6.03 -19.43 9.88
CA LYS A 144 -6.21 -19.61 11.33
C LYS A 144 -5.26 -18.76 12.16
N LYS A 145 -4.09 -18.44 11.61
CA LYS A 145 -3.07 -17.61 12.26
C LYS A 145 -2.49 -16.60 11.28
N GLY A 146 -2.17 -15.41 11.76
CA GLY A 146 -1.61 -14.34 10.95
C GLY A 146 -2.64 -13.69 10.02
N GLY A 147 -2.17 -13.14 8.93
CA GLY A 147 -3.03 -12.56 7.88
C GLY A 147 -3.52 -11.15 8.15
N TYR A 148 -3.07 -10.51 9.24
CA TYR A 148 -3.48 -9.15 9.57
C TYR A 148 -2.89 -8.11 8.63
N THR A 149 -3.45 -6.92 8.71
CA THR A 149 -2.89 -5.67 8.21
C THR A 149 -2.45 -4.85 9.43
N TYR A 150 -1.40 -4.09 9.31
CA TYR A 150 -1.07 -3.06 10.29
C TYR A 150 -1.22 -1.69 9.64
N VAL A 151 -1.59 -0.70 10.44
CA VAL A 151 -1.61 0.70 10.06
C VAL A 151 -0.74 1.50 11.00
N SER A 152 -0.22 2.65 10.56
CA SER A 152 0.56 3.55 11.42
C SER A 152 -0.02 4.95 11.34
N ASP A 153 -0.17 5.62 12.47
CA ASP A 153 -0.64 7.01 12.54
C ASP A 153 0.39 7.94 11.89
N ASN A 154 0.16 8.23 10.61
CA ASN A 154 1.05 9.01 9.78
C ASN A 154 1.23 10.46 10.28
N VAL A 155 0.27 10.99 11.02
CA VAL A 155 0.35 12.36 11.55
C VAL A 155 1.46 12.44 12.58
N ARG A 156 1.47 11.51 13.54
CA ARG A 156 2.51 11.42 14.58
C ARG A 156 3.84 10.94 14.00
N ALA A 157 3.80 9.92 13.16
CA ALA A 157 4.99 9.37 12.53
C ALA A 157 5.71 10.43 11.67
N THR A 158 4.99 11.28 10.95
CA THR A 158 5.60 12.37 10.17
C THR A 158 6.33 13.38 11.06
N ASP A 159 5.73 13.78 12.19
CA ASP A 159 6.37 14.74 13.11
C ASP A 159 7.70 14.17 13.63
N ASP A 160 7.73 12.90 14.06
CA ASP A 160 8.95 12.24 14.53
C ASP A 160 9.95 11.99 13.40
N LEU A 161 9.47 11.60 12.20
CA LEU A 161 10.35 11.37 11.05
C LEU A 161 11.08 12.65 10.65
N LEU A 162 10.40 13.79 10.63
CA LEU A 162 11.01 15.09 10.31
C LEU A 162 12.09 15.51 11.32
N ALA A 163 12.10 14.97 12.53
CA ALA A 163 13.17 15.17 13.51
C ALA A 163 14.44 14.37 13.17
N THR A 164 14.33 13.30 12.39
CA THR A 164 15.47 12.44 11.99
C THR A 164 16.30 13.08 10.86
N SER A 165 17.52 12.55 10.65
CA SER A 165 18.35 12.93 9.49
C SER A 165 17.73 12.48 8.18
N PHE A 166 17.09 11.31 8.17
CA PHE A 166 16.42 10.76 6.99
C PHE A 166 15.21 11.60 6.58
N GLY A 167 14.34 11.97 7.53
CA GLY A 167 13.19 12.82 7.25
C GLY A 167 13.55 14.21 6.72
N LYS A 168 14.64 14.81 7.23
CA LYS A 168 15.18 16.07 6.70
C LYS A 168 15.66 15.92 5.27
N LYS A 169 16.38 14.83 4.97
CA LYS A 169 16.87 14.51 3.63
C LYS A 169 15.72 14.25 2.65
N LEU A 170 14.66 13.52 3.08
CA LEU A 170 13.44 13.34 2.31
C LEU A 170 12.75 14.67 1.98
N LYS A 171 12.69 15.59 2.94
CA LYS A 171 12.10 16.90 2.74
C LYS A 171 12.90 17.75 1.73
N GLU A 172 14.22 17.65 1.77
CA GLU A 172 15.11 18.40 0.89
C GLU A 172 15.11 17.84 -0.53
N LYS A 173 15.19 16.52 -0.68
CA LYS A 173 15.43 15.85 -1.95
C LYS A 173 14.16 15.32 -2.63
N GLY A 174 13.08 15.09 -1.89
CA GLY A 174 11.91 14.40 -2.41
C GLY A 174 12.16 12.92 -2.72
N LEU A 175 11.35 12.37 -3.60
CA LEU A 175 11.36 10.96 -4.00
C LEU A 175 11.37 10.79 -5.51
N CYS A 176 11.97 9.71 -5.98
CA CYS A 176 11.80 9.22 -7.34
C CYS A 176 11.38 7.75 -7.31
N TYR A 177 10.21 7.46 -7.88
CA TYR A 177 9.73 6.10 -8.11
C TYR A 177 10.14 5.62 -9.48
N HIS A 178 10.99 4.59 -9.54
CA HIS A 178 11.38 3.92 -10.77
C HIS A 178 10.49 2.70 -10.98
N ARG A 179 10.01 2.51 -12.19
CA ARG A 179 9.24 1.32 -12.56
C ARG A 179 9.74 0.76 -13.88
N ASN A 180 9.92 -0.56 -13.90
CA ASN A 180 10.24 -1.33 -15.08
C ASN A 180 8.97 -2.08 -15.51
N LEU A 181 8.36 -1.64 -16.61
CA LEU A 181 7.14 -2.23 -17.16
C LEU A 181 7.51 -3.12 -18.34
N THR A 182 7.27 -4.41 -18.22
CA THR A 182 7.64 -5.39 -19.24
C THR A 182 6.72 -5.31 -20.46
N ASP A 183 7.18 -5.86 -21.59
CA ASP A 183 6.30 -6.05 -22.74
C ASP A 183 5.57 -7.40 -22.60
N ARG A 184 4.25 -7.40 -22.74
CA ARG A 184 3.39 -8.58 -22.59
C ARG A 184 3.81 -9.74 -23.50
N GLU A 185 4.14 -9.44 -24.74
CA GLU A 185 4.48 -10.47 -25.72
C GLU A 185 5.90 -11.04 -25.51
N GLN A 186 6.83 -10.19 -25.06
CA GLN A 186 8.22 -10.60 -24.84
C GLN A 186 8.41 -11.40 -23.54
N PHE A 187 7.53 -11.21 -22.55
CA PHE A 187 7.61 -11.83 -21.25
C PHE A 187 6.48 -12.84 -20.99
N LYS A 188 5.78 -13.24 -22.04
CA LYS A 188 4.65 -14.17 -22.05
C LYS A 188 4.90 -15.47 -21.29
N ASP A 189 6.11 -16.01 -21.40
CA ASP A 189 6.51 -17.27 -20.76
C ASP A 189 7.24 -17.09 -19.42
N LYS A 190 7.43 -15.84 -18.97
CA LYS A 190 8.12 -15.48 -17.71
C LYS A 190 7.17 -14.92 -16.65
N LEU A 191 5.88 -15.01 -16.89
CA LEU A 191 4.81 -14.40 -16.08
C LEU A 191 4.58 -15.06 -14.72
N ASP A 192 5.30 -16.11 -14.37
CA ASP A 192 5.25 -16.73 -13.04
C ASP A 192 5.73 -15.80 -11.92
N ILE A 193 6.38 -14.70 -12.28
CA ILE A 193 6.74 -13.63 -11.35
C ILE A 193 5.65 -12.55 -11.38
N GLY A 194 4.48 -12.79 -10.81
CA GLY A 194 3.32 -11.90 -10.81
C GLY A 194 3.50 -10.48 -10.22
N VAL A 195 4.73 -9.96 -10.23
CA VAL A 195 5.12 -8.62 -9.72
C VAL A 195 5.31 -7.60 -10.83
N TYR A 196 5.59 -8.05 -12.06
CA TYR A 196 5.73 -7.12 -13.17
C TYR A 196 4.37 -6.77 -13.75
N ASN A 197 4.09 -5.48 -13.84
CA ASN A 197 3.01 -5.00 -14.67
C ASN A 197 3.52 -4.75 -16.09
N HIS A 198 2.70 -5.03 -17.09
CA HIS A 198 3.04 -4.75 -18.48
C HIS A 198 2.73 -3.31 -18.84
N TRP A 199 3.58 -2.71 -19.70
CA TRP A 199 3.34 -1.34 -20.13
C TRP A 199 2.01 -1.18 -20.88
N GLN A 200 1.58 -2.19 -21.60
CA GLN A 200 0.28 -2.18 -22.29
C GLN A 200 -0.87 -2.01 -21.29
N GLN A 201 -0.82 -2.71 -20.19
CA GLN A 201 -1.84 -2.61 -19.15
C GLN A 201 -1.71 -1.30 -18.34
N SER A 202 -0.48 -0.89 -18.01
CA SER A 202 -0.24 0.32 -17.24
C SER A 202 -0.59 1.59 -18.01
N MET A 203 -0.31 1.63 -19.29
CA MET A 203 -0.54 2.80 -20.17
C MET A 203 -1.88 2.72 -20.92
N LEU A 204 -2.61 1.59 -20.80
CA LEU A 204 -3.90 1.35 -21.42
C LEU A 204 -3.85 1.46 -22.98
N THR A 205 -2.76 0.99 -23.58
CA THR A 205 -2.55 1.03 -25.03
C THR A 205 -1.65 -0.13 -25.48
N GLU A 206 -1.78 -0.54 -26.72
CA GLU A 206 -0.88 -1.49 -27.39
C GLU A 206 0.17 -0.76 -28.26
N ASP A 207 0.04 0.55 -28.43
CA ASP A 207 0.92 1.38 -29.24
C ASP A 207 2.06 1.97 -28.39
N PRO A 208 3.35 1.70 -28.72
CA PRO A 208 4.49 2.20 -27.96
C PRO A 208 4.60 3.73 -27.93
N ASP A 209 4.23 4.42 -29.01
CA ASP A 209 4.31 5.88 -29.07
C ASP A 209 3.22 6.51 -28.19
N ILE A 210 2.03 5.93 -28.20
CA ILE A 210 0.95 6.32 -27.31
C ILE A 210 1.33 6.02 -25.85
N ALA A 211 2.03 4.92 -25.57
CA ALA A 211 2.50 4.60 -24.22
C ALA A 211 3.43 5.69 -23.65
N ILE A 212 4.38 6.18 -24.43
CA ILE A 212 5.24 7.31 -24.04
C ILE A 212 4.42 8.59 -23.82
N TYR A 213 3.46 8.87 -24.70
CA TYR A 213 2.58 10.03 -24.56
C TYR A 213 1.75 9.96 -23.27
N GLU A 214 1.13 8.82 -22.98
CA GLU A 214 0.35 8.60 -21.75
C GLU A 214 1.20 8.69 -20.49
N ALA A 215 2.43 8.16 -20.52
CA ALA A 215 3.37 8.31 -19.41
C ALA A 215 3.67 9.80 -19.14
N LYS A 216 4.02 10.57 -20.17
CA LYS A 216 4.29 12.02 -20.06
C LYS A 216 3.08 12.79 -19.54
N LYS A 217 1.88 12.49 -20.05
CA LYS A 217 0.62 13.10 -19.59
C LYS A 217 0.36 12.88 -18.10
N ARG A 218 0.85 11.75 -17.55
CA ARG A 218 0.78 11.42 -16.12
C ARG A 218 1.96 12.00 -15.30
N GLY A 219 2.81 12.83 -15.91
CA GLY A 219 3.96 13.44 -15.25
C GLY A 219 5.16 12.47 -15.08
N LEU A 220 5.18 11.36 -15.80
CA LEU A 220 6.27 10.41 -15.75
C LEU A 220 7.33 10.76 -16.80
N ARG A 221 8.59 10.66 -16.44
CA ARG A 221 9.67 10.49 -17.43
C ARG A 221 9.65 9.05 -17.91
N ALA A 222 9.70 8.82 -19.21
CA ALA A 222 9.60 7.48 -19.78
C ALA A 222 10.59 7.30 -20.92
N GLU A 223 11.22 6.15 -20.94
CA GLU A 223 12.18 5.74 -21.98
C GLU A 223 12.09 4.24 -22.25
N TRP A 224 12.40 3.85 -23.48
CA TRP A 224 12.49 2.46 -23.87
C TRP A 224 13.85 1.87 -23.53
N GLY A 225 13.86 0.78 -22.79
CA GLY A 225 15.03 -0.08 -22.58
C GLY A 225 15.08 -1.25 -23.55
N ALA A 226 15.99 -2.18 -23.30
CA ALA A 226 16.08 -3.43 -24.05
C ALA A 226 14.77 -4.25 -23.95
N ASN A 227 14.49 -5.10 -24.95
CA ASN A 227 13.32 -5.98 -24.98
C ASN A 227 11.97 -5.25 -24.78
N ARG A 228 11.88 -4.03 -25.30
CA ARG A 228 10.67 -3.18 -25.16
C ARG A 228 10.24 -2.97 -23.70
N LEU A 229 11.19 -2.95 -22.78
CA LEU A 229 10.97 -2.59 -21.39
C LEU A 229 10.70 -1.07 -21.33
N LEU A 230 9.52 -0.67 -20.82
CA LEU A 230 9.23 0.73 -20.57
C LEU A 230 9.71 1.10 -19.17
N LYS A 231 10.79 1.89 -19.10
CA LYS A 231 11.30 2.45 -17.84
C LYS A 231 10.62 3.78 -17.59
N THR A 232 10.00 3.90 -16.42
CA THR A 232 9.36 5.16 -16.01
C THR A 232 9.94 5.66 -14.70
N ARG A 233 9.99 6.99 -14.54
CA ARG A 233 10.40 7.67 -13.31
C ARG A 233 9.38 8.74 -12.96
N TYR A 234 8.99 8.75 -11.69
CA TYR A 234 8.07 9.72 -11.14
C TYR A 234 8.73 10.48 -10.00
N TYR A 235 9.08 11.74 -10.24
CA TYR A 235 9.73 12.62 -9.27
C TYR A 235 8.65 13.43 -8.55
N ILE A 236 8.67 13.41 -7.21
CA ILE A 236 7.64 14.04 -6.39
C ILE A 236 8.19 14.46 -5.03
N SER A 237 7.58 15.48 -4.41
CA SER A 237 7.84 15.75 -3.00
C SER A 237 7.47 14.54 -2.14
N ALA A 238 8.30 14.23 -1.13
CA ALA A 238 7.97 13.20 -0.16
C ALA A 238 6.82 13.62 0.76
N PHE A 239 6.64 14.92 0.96
CA PHE A 239 5.62 15.50 1.85
C PHE A 239 4.64 16.34 1.06
N GLU A 240 3.36 16.21 1.40
CA GLU A 240 2.27 16.99 0.82
C GLU A 240 1.45 17.66 1.90
N TYR A 241 0.93 18.85 1.59
CA TYR A 241 0.02 19.56 2.48
C TYR A 241 -1.41 19.02 2.32
N PHE A 242 -1.99 18.59 3.42
CA PHE A 242 -3.37 18.13 3.48
C PHE A 242 -4.24 19.15 4.24
N PRO A 243 -5.06 19.94 3.53
CA PRO A 243 -5.88 21.00 4.15
C PRO A 243 -6.81 20.50 5.25
N GLN A 244 -7.31 19.25 5.13
CA GLN A 244 -8.23 18.66 6.12
C GLN A 244 -7.58 18.45 7.50
N MET A 245 -6.26 18.41 7.55
CA MET A 245 -5.47 18.20 8.77
C MET A 245 -4.57 19.41 9.10
N ASP A 246 -4.57 20.42 8.21
CA ASP A 246 -3.69 21.58 8.30
C ASP A 246 -2.21 21.21 8.53
N LYS A 247 -1.74 20.17 7.80
CA LYS A 247 -0.39 19.64 7.98
C LYS A 247 0.24 19.19 6.66
N ASN A 248 1.57 19.31 6.62
CA ASN A 248 2.38 18.58 5.66
C ASN A 248 2.68 17.19 6.24
N LEU A 249 2.29 16.15 5.51
CA LEU A 249 2.48 14.76 5.92
C LEU A 249 3.33 14.03 4.90
N LEU A 250 4.12 13.06 5.35
CA LEU A 250 4.72 12.10 4.44
C LEU A 250 3.61 11.41 3.64
N TYR A 251 3.77 11.35 2.33
CA TYR A 251 2.85 10.63 1.45
C TYR A 251 3.66 9.83 0.43
N SER A 252 4.00 8.61 0.80
CA SER A 252 4.95 7.79 0.07
C SER A 252 4.55 6.33 0.04
N SER A 253 5.14 5.60 -0.88
CA SER A 253 5.07 4.15 -0.94
C SER A 253 6.47 3.58 -0.73
N MET A 254 6.90 3.51 0.54
CA MET A 254 8.19 2.92 0.90
C MET A 254 8.24 1.42 0.62
N ALA A 255 7.07 0.76 0.47
CA ALA A 255 7.00 -0.63 0.05
C ALA A 255 7.32 -0.83 -1.44
N ASP A 256 7.32 0.23 -2.25
CA ASP A 256 7.74 0.16 -3.66
C ASP A 256 9.26 0.19 -3.81
N ASP A 257 9.95 0.10 -2.71
CA ASP A 257 11.39 -0.12 -2.69
C ASP A 257 11.73 -1.60 -2.85
N SER A 258 12.94 -1.84 -3.29
CA SER A 258 13.53 -3.18 -3.39
C SER A 258 13.52 -3.97 -2.08
N THR A 259 13.28 -3.32 -0.92
CA THR A 259 13.30 -3.99 0.39
C THR A 259 12.29 -5.13 0.53
N TRP A 260 11.11 -5.06 -0.07
CA TRP A 260 10.20 -6.19 -0.03
C TRP A 260 10.61 -7.33 -0.97
N PHE A 261 11.40 -7.04 -2.03
CA PHE A 261 11.99 -8.05 -2.88
C PHE A 261 13.07 -8.86 -2.15
N ASP A 262 13.72 -8.28 -1.14
CA ASP A 262 14.70 -8.99 -0.33
C ASP A 262 14.07 -10.10 0.52
N THR A 263 12.79 -10.00 0.83
CA THR A 263 12.03 -11.02 1.55
C THR A 263 11.37 -12.05 0.64
N TRP A 264 11.40 -11.85 -0.67
CA TRP A 264 10.76 -12.74 -1.62
C TRP A 264 11.77 -13.52 -2.47
N PRO A 265 11.94 -14.83 -2.21
CA PRO A 265 13.00 -15.65 -2.83
C PRO A 265 13.02 -15.65 -4.35
N MET A 266 11.86 -15.46 -5.00
CA MET A 266 11.77 -15.52 -6.46
C MET A 266 12.41 -14.32 -7.17
N VAL A 267 12.57 -13.20 -6.51
CA VAL A 267 13.08 -11.95 -7.11
C VAL A 267 14.29 -11.35 -6.39
N GLN A 268 14.64 -11.87 -5.21
CA GLN A 268 15.77 -11.35 -4.44
C GLN A 268 17.12 -11.39 -5.19
N HIS A 269 17.26 -12.30 -6.16
CA HIS A 269 18.45 -12.47 -6.97
C HIS A 269 18.52 -11.50 -8.17
N LEU A 270 17.46 -10.77 -8.46
CA LEU A 270 17.44 -9.82 -9.57
C LEU A 270 18.28 -8.59 -9.23
N PRO A 271 19.14 -8.12 -10.18
CA PRO A 271 19.77 -6.82 -10.06
C PRO A 271 18.75 -5.71 -9.80
N GLU A 272 19.09 -4.72 -8.99
CA GLU A 272 18.14 -3.66 -8.60
C GLU A 272 17.56 -2.89 -9.79
N ASP A 273 18.36 -2.67 -10.84
CA ASP A 273 17.93 -2.00 -12.06
C ASP A 273 17.01 -2.84 -12.96
N GLU A 274 16.91 -4.14 -12.71
CA GLU A 274 15.99 -5.06 -13.38
C GLU A 274 14.72 -5.32 -12.56
N ARG A 275 14.70 -4.92 -11.29
CA ARG A 275 13.51 -5.09 -10.44
C ARG A 275 12.34 -4.24 -10.94
N PRO A 276 11.09 -4.70 -10.76
CA PRO A 276 9.92 -3.98 -11.27
C PRO A 276 9.75 -2.59 -10.66
N LEU A 277 10.26 -2.39 -9.45
CA LEU A 277 10.13 -1.18 -8.65
C LEU A 277 11.46 -0.87 -7.96
N LYS A 278 11.79 0.41 -7.89
CA LYS A 278 12.88 0.94 -7.08
C LYS A 278 12.50 2.33 -6.58
N LEU A 279 12.88 2.66 -5.36
CA LEU A 279 12.69 3.99 -4.78
C LEU A 279 14.06 4.62 -4.51
N THR A 280 14.22 5.87 -4.94
CA THR A 280 15.40 6.69 -4.64
C THR A 280 14.98 8.05 -4.09
N PHE A 281 15.93 8.84 -3.64
CA PHE A 281 15.68 10.28 -3.50
C PHE A 281 15.40 10.91 -4.86
N GLY A 282 14.80 12.12 -4.86
CA GLY A 282 14.47 12.83 -6.08
C GLY A 282 15.68 13.30 -6.93
N ASP A 283 16.88 13.23 -6.39
CA ASP A 283 18.13 13.42 -7.12
C ASP A 283 18.74 12.11 -7.63
N ASP A 284 17.97 11.04 -7.68
CA ASP A 284 18.36 9.67 -8.06
C ASP A 284 19.43 9.02 -7.14
N THR A 285 19.79 9.64 -6.01
CA THR A 285 20.68 9.01 -5.03
C THR A 285 19.94 7.94 -4.24
N GLU A 286 20.63 6.85 -3.92
CA GLU A 286 20.03 5.71 -3.21
C GLU A 286 19.83 6.00 -1.72
N MET A 287 18.82 5.38 -1.17
CA MET A 287 18.56 5.38 0.27
C MET A 287 19.36 4.24 0.90
N SER A 288 20.15 4.56 1.91
CA SER A 288 20.88 3.55 2.67
C SER A 288 19.94 2.69 3.49
N ARG A 289 20.41 1.50 3.89
CA ARG A 289 19.69 0.61 4.79
C ARG A 289 19.34 1.28 6.13
N ASP A 290 20.28 2.05 6.68
CA ASP A 290 20.07 2.77 7.95
C ASP A 290 18.98 3.85 7.81
N GLU A 291 18.90 4.53 6.68
CA GLU A 291 17.87 5.51 6.39
C GLU A 291 16.48 4.84 6.32
N LYS A 292 16.39 3.71 5.62
CA LYS A 292 15.15 2.92 5.56
C LYS A 292 14.76 2.39 6.93
N GLN A 293 15.73 1.97 7.75
CA GLN A 293 15.50 1.52 9.12
C GLN A 293 14.97 2.65 10.00
N GLN A 294 15.48 3.89 9.88
CA GLN A 294 14.93 5.05 10.60
C GLN A 294 13.44 5.28 10.30
N PHE A 295 13.04 5.10 9.03
CA PHE A 295 11.63 5.18 8.65
C PHE A 295 10.80 4.10 9.37
N LEU A 296 11.25 2.85 9.34
CA LEU A 296 10.52 1.74 9.97
C LEU A 296 10.43 1.91 11.47
N ASP A 297 11.52 2.30 12.14
CA ASP A 297 11.56 2.51 13.59
C ASP A 297 10.58 3.60 14.05
N VAL A 298 10.43 4.65 13.23
CA VAL A 298 9.46 5.72 13.51
C VAL A 298 8.03 5.23 13.30
N TYR A 299 7.74 4.57 12.18
CA TYR A 299 6.39 4.13 11.87
C TYR A 299 5.91 2.99 12.76
N ASP A 300 6.81 2.12 13.21
CA ASP A 300 6.51 1.05 14.15
C ASP A 300 6.04 1.57 15.51
N ARG A 301 6.52 2.74 15.97
CA ARG A 301 6.06 3.35 17.24
C ARG A 301 4.58 3.69 17.23
N TYR A 302 4.02 3.97 16.07
CA TYR A 302 2.64 4.41 15.88
C TYR A 302 1.78 3.37 15.18
N GLY A 303 2.28 2.14 15.13
CA GLY A 303 1.62 1.00 14.51
C GLY A 303 0.43 0.49 15.30
N ILE A 304 -0.59 0.04 14.59
CA ILE A 304 -1.81 -0.56 15.12
C ILE A 304 -2.09 -1.83 14.31
N PRO A 305 -2.06 -3.02 14.91
CA PRO A 305 -2.44 -4.23 14.21
C PRO A 305 -3.96 -4.28 14.05
N LEU A 306 -4.40 -4.61 12.84
CA LEU A 306 -5.79 -4.94 12.55
C LEU A 306 -5.89 -6.45 12.38
N GLU A 307 -6.30 -7.12 13.45
CA GLU A 307 -6.51 -8.56 13.49
C GLU A 307 -7.85 -8.88 12.83
N TRP A 308 -7.78 -9.38 11.60
CA TRP A 308 -8.96 -9.64 10.80
C TRP A 308 -9.66 -10.95 11.17
N LYS A 309 -10.99 -10.93 11.15
CA LYS A 309 -11.84 -12.12 11.10
C LYS A 309 -12.70 -12.08 9.85
N VAL A 310 -13.09 -13.25 9.35
CA VAL A 310 -14.02 -13.33 8.22
C VAL A 310 -15.25 -12.50 8.50
N GLY A 311 -15.64 -11.66 7.54
CA GLY A 311 -16.75 -10.72 7.65
C GLY A 311 -16.36 -9.33 8.15
N ASP A 312 -15.17 -9.13 8.70
CA ASP A 312 -14.72 -7.80 9.14
C ASP A 312 -14.61 -6.83 7.97
N ILE A 313 -14.84 -5.55 8.25
CA ILE A 313 -14.70 -4.44 7.30
C ILE A 313 -13.78 -3.40 7.91
N GLY A 314 -12.69 -3.09 7.23
CA GLY A 314 -11.79 -1.99 7.60
C GLY A 314 -11.88 -0.83 6.63
N ILE A 315 -11.84 0.41 7.11
CA ILE A 315 -11.74 1.60 6.26
C ILE A 315 -10.69 2.53 6.84
N ILE A 316 -9.76 2.97 6.01
CA ILE A 316 -8.70 3.90 6.42
C ILE A 316 -8.68 5.15 5.54
N CYS A 317 -8.36 6.28 6.16
CA CYS A 317 -7.96 7.50 5.47
C CYS A 317 -6.50 7.33 5.04
N ASN A 318 -6.27 7.27 3.75
CA ASN A 318 -4.95 7.02 3.14
C ASN A 318 -3.94 8.16 3.36
N PHE A 319 -4.36 9.28 3.92
CA PHE A 319 -3.47 10.38 4.31
C PHE A 319 -3.02 10.26 5.76
N ARG A 320 -3.97 9.85 6.61
CA ARG A 320 -3.77 9.76 8.05
C ARG A 320 -3.09 8.48 8.48
N PHE A 321 -3.21 7.41 7.68
CA PHE A 321 -2.62 6.12 7.98
C PHE A 321 -1.84 5.58 6.79
N ALA A 322 -0.57 5.30 7.01
CA ALA A 322 0.16 4.36 6.19
C ALA A 322 -0.23 2.93 6.61
N HIS A 323 -0.20 1.99 5.69
CA HIS A 323 -0.55 0.60 5.98
C HIS A 323 0.47 -0.37 5.41
N GLY A 324 0.44 -1.59 5.93
CA GLY A 324 1.32 -2.67 5.51
C GLY A 324 0.83 -4.02 6.01
N ARG A 325 1.60 -5.05 5.75
CA ARG A 325 1.35 -6.39 6.28
C ARG A 325 2.65 -7.20 6.39
N PRO A 326 2.75 -8.11 7.36
CA PRO A 326 3.84 -9.07 7.39
C PRO A 326 3.74 -10.08 6.24
N ALA A 327 4.80 -10.84 6.05
CA ALA A 327 4.76 -12.04 5.22
C ALA A 327 3.72 -13.03 5.79
N ILE A 328 3.01 -13.72 4.92
CA ILE A 328 1.94 -14.65 5.28
C ILE A 328 2.25 -16.00 4.65
N HIS A 329 2.45 -17.00 5.51
CA HIS A 329 2.71 -18.37 5.09
C HIS A 329 1.48 -19.22 5.38
N LEU A 330 0.75 -19.57 4.32
CA LEU A 330 -0.46 -20.39 4.43
C LEU A 330 -0.10 -21.86 4.65
N GLN A 331 -0.86 -22.54 5.51
CA GLN A 331 -0.82 -23.98 5.63
C GLN A 331 -1.66 -24.62 4.52
N GLU A 332 -1.47 -25.92 4.30
CA GLU A 332 -2.26 -26.66 3.31
C GLU A 332 -3.77 -26.52 3.56
N GLY A 333 -4.51 -26.11 2.55
CA GLY A 333 -5.95 -25.89 2.61
C GLY A 333 -6.36 -24.54 3.23
N GLU A 334 -5.42 -23.69 3.64
CA GLU A 334 -5.74 -22.33 4.08
C GLU A 334 -5.77 -21.35 2.90
N GLU A 335 -6.60 -20.33 3.04
CA GLU A 335 -6.70 -19.24 2.09
C GLU A 335 -6.72 -17.91 2.83
N ARG A 336 -6.15 -16.89 2.20
CA ARG A 336 -6.36 -15.49 2.57
C ARG A 336 -6.91 -14.74 1.38
N GLN A 337 -8.10 -14.17 1.53
CA GLN A 337 -8.69 -13.31 0.52
C GLN A 337 -9.24 -12.04 1.17
N LEU A 338 -8.63 -10.93 0.84
CA LEU A 338 -8.99 -9.59 1.26
C LEU A 338 -9.39 -8.80 0.03
N GLY A 339 -10.64 -8.39 -0.02
CA GLY A 339 -11.12 -7.46 -1.05
C GLY A 339 -10.69 -6.04 -0.69
N VAL A 340 -10.11 -5.32 -1.65
CA VAL A 340 -9.71 -3.92 -1.49
C VAL A 340 -10.65 -3.03 -2.29
N LEU A 341 -11.25 -2.05 -1.62
CA LEU A 341 -11.97 -0.93 -2.22
C LEU A 341 -11.05 0.29 -2.26
N ILE A 342 -11.07 1.01 -3.38
CA ILE A 342 -10.36 2.27 -3.53
C ILE A 342 -11.40 3.37 -3.69
N GLY A 343 -11.36 4.37 -2.81
CA GLY A 343 -12.36 5.43 -2.75
C GLY A 343 -11.78 6.82 -2.93
N ASP A 344 -12.54 7.68 -3.57
CA ASP A 344 -12.27 9.08 -3.87
C ASP A 344 -10.87 9.35 -4.44
N SER A 345 -10.83 9.91 -5.63
CA SER A 345 -9.56 10.29 -6.27
C SER A 345 -8.85 11.40 -5.52
N TYR A 346 -7.54 11.33 -5.52
CA TYR A 346 -6.67 12.38 -5.04
C TYR A 346 -5.57 12.62 -6.08
N GLU A 347 -5.56 13.79 -6.67
CA GLU A 347 -4.50 14.20 -7.59
C GLU A 347 -3.35 14.78 -6.76
N ARG A 348 -2.19 14.15 -6.84
CA ARG A 348 -0.98 14.61 -6.15
C ARG A 348 -0.54 15.94 -6.73
N VAL A 349 -0.20 16.87 -5.85
CA VAL A 349 0.39 18.14 -6.27
C VAL A 349 1.86 17.88 -6.62
N GLN A 350 2.16 17.92 -7.91
CA GLN A 350 3.54 17.85 -8.37
C GLN A 350 4.20 19.20 -8.14
N THR A 351 4.99 19.30 -7.10
CA THR A 351 5.94 20.41 -6.96
C THR A 351 7.20 20.07 -7.75
N TYR A 352 7.11 20.11 -9.07
CA TYR A 352 8.28 20.21 -9.92
C TYR A 352 8.71 21.68 -9.87
N ASP A 353 9.57 21.99 -8.93
CA ASP A 353 10.45 23.14 -9.10
C ASP A 353 11.56 22.66 -10.06
N ASP A 354 11.90 23.43 -11.10
CA ASP A 354 12.98 23.14 -12.07
C ASP A 354 14.38 22.97 -11.43
N LYS A 355 14.41 22.83 -10.12
CA LYS A 355 15.59 22.64 -9.28
C LYS A 355 15.88 21.18 -8.91
N TRP A 356 15.07 20.24 -9.37
CA TRP A 356 15.32 18.81 -9.21
C TRP A 356 16.17 18.27 -10.38
#